data_1faf20e02e1ad0fa5b1745e36580bd32
#
_entry.id   1faf20e02e1ad0fa5b1745e36580bd32
#
_cell.length_a   1.000
_cell.length_b   1.000
_cell.length_c   1.000
_cell.angle_alpha   90.00
_cell.angle_beta   90.00
_cell.angle_gamma   90.00
#
_symmetry.space_group_name_H-M   'P 1'
#
loop_
_entity.id
_entity.type
_entity.pdbx_description
1 polymer ?
#
loop_
_entity_poly.entity_id
_entity_poly.type
_entity_poly.pdbx_seq_one_letter_code
_entity_poly.pdbx_strand_id
1 'polypeptide(L)'
;SLLDDIGRVFKIPRPEIEEAKNDLYENGGTKSVGEVISERWEELSHLTKVEGMIRQLTVHAAGVIVASDSLDGYTTLGRGGNIMLDHRDAEYLGLMKIDVLSLKTLTIINNCLKAIGKDSEWLYSLPLDDKATYQAFSTSAFQGIFQFEGVTTMRVCRQVKPTRFHELIDINALSRPGPMQSGATDAYINGWSDDIHPVVTEHTARSRGQILFQEQIMKILREAGNLDWGDVTAVRKLITKNEGAELLAGIKERFLQAFPDNPELGEEIWHRCGESGAYGFNVAHSTSYTFLGYYCMYLKVHHPLEFYWANLVAEPDKESLLREYIQAGGVVYGVRYGRSKGTWTIDKGGLRAEYMTIKVIGPKTAEKLED
;
A
#
# COMPACT_ATOMS: atom_id res chain seq x y z
N SER A 1 -6.00 4.63 -19.62
CA SER A 1 -7.35 4.07 -19.74
C SER A 1 -7.95 4.41 -21.11
N LEU A 2 -9.06 3.79 -21.51
CA LEU A 2 -9.78 4.14 -22.75
C LEU A 2 -10.18 5.63 -22.74
N LEU A 3 -10.62 6.16 -21.62
CA LEU A 3 -10.95 7.58 -21.47
C LEU A 3 -9.74 8.50 -21.75
N ASP A 4 -8.54 8.15 -21.30
CA ASP A 4 -7.34 8.94 -21.60
C ASP A 4 -7.00 8.93 -23.10
N ASP A 5 -7.22 7.80 -23.76
CA ASP A 5 -6.97 7.69 -25.19
C ASP A 5 -7.99 8.51 -26.00
N ILE A 6 -9.27 8.46 -25.61
CA ILE A 6 -10.33 9.30 -26.19
C ILE A 6 -10.00 10.77 -25.96
N GLY A 7 -9.67 11.20 -24.74
CA GLY A 7 -9.30 12.55 -24.43
C GLY A 7 -8.15 13.07 -25.29
N ARG A 8 -7.14 12.23 -25.51
CA ARG A 8 -5.98 12.58 -26.36
C ARG A 8 -6.34 12.69 -27.83
N VAL A 9 -7.13 11.74 -28.37
CA VAL A 9 -7.49 11.70 -29.78
C VAL A 9 -8.46 12.81 -30.15
N PHE A 10 -9.49 13.01 -29.32
CA PHE A 10 -10.55 14.01 -29.56
C PHE A 10 -10.27 15.37 -28.90
N LYS A 11 -9.08 15.52 -28.28
CA LYS A 11 -8.63 16.77 -27.62
C LYS A 11 -9.60 17.26 -26.53
N ILE A 12 -10.23 16.33 -25.83
CA ILE A 12 -11.09 16.64 -24.67
C ILE A 12 -10.21 17.15 -23.53
N PRO A 13 -10.59 18.25 -22.87
CA PRO A 13 -9.82 18.81 -21.76
C PRO A 13 -9.59 17.79 -20.64
N ARG A 14 -8.37 17.80 -20.08
CA ARG A 14 -8.01 16.86 -19.02
C ARG A 14 -8.93 16.88 -17.79
N PRO A 15 -9.43 18.05 -17.32
CA PRO A 15 -10.40 18.09 -16.23
C PRO A 15 -11.68 17.28 -16.53
N GLU A 16 -12.23 17.37 -17.73
CA GLU A 16 -13.43 16.61 -18.14
C GLU A 16 -13.16 15.09 -18.16
N ILE A 17 -11.95 14.68 -18.55
CA ILE A 17 -11.56 13.26 -18.51
C ILE A 17 -11.42 12.77 -17.06
N GLU A 18 -10.89 13.59 -16.16
CA GLU A 18 -10.81 13.22 -14.74
C GLU A 18 -12.21 13.15 -14.08
N GLU A 19 -13.12 14.05 -14.43
CA GLU A 19 -14.53 13.95 -14.00
C GLU A 19 -15.18 12.67 -14.53
N ALA A 20 -14.98 12.33 -15.80
CA ALA A 20 -15.50 11.10 -16.39
C ALA A 20 -14.94 9.83 -15.71
N LYS A 21 -13.69 9.88 -15.26
CA LYS A 21 -13.13 8.78 -14.44
C LYS A 21 -13.78 8.72 -13.05
N ASN A 22 -14.07 9.85 -12.44
CA ASN A 22 -14.77 9.88 -11.14
C ASN A 22 -16.15 9.25 -11.26
N ASP A 23 -16.89 9.46 -12.35
CA ASP A 23 -18.18 8.82 -12.58
C ASP A 23 -18.12 7.28 -12.59
N LEU A 24 -16.98 6.68 -12.98
CA LEU A 24 -16.78 5.24 -12.91
C LEU A 24 -16.70 4.73 -11.47
N TYR A 25 -16.27 5.58 -10.53
CA TYR A 25 -16.05 5.22 -9.12
C TYR A 25 -17.15 5.75 -8.19
N GLU A 26 -17.89 6.78 -8.60
CA GLU A 26 -19.09 7.23 -7.92
C GLU A 26 -20.18 6.16 -8.07
N ASN A 27 -20.96 5.91 -7.03
CA ASN A 27 -21.96 4.85 -6.94
C ASN A 27 -21.41 3.39 -6.90
N GLY A 28 -20.19 3.20 -6.36
CA GLY A 28 -19.64 1.87 -6.12
C GLY A 28 -19.14 1.14 -7.37
N GLY A 29 -18.79 1.89 -8.45
CA GLY A 29 -18.16 1.31 -9.64
C GLY A 29 -19.12 0.51 -10.54
N THR A 30 -20.40 0.89 -10.57
CA THR A 30 -21.44 0.18 -11.35
C THR A 30 -21.51 0.57 -12.82
N LYS A 31 -20.92 1.71 -13.22
CA LYS A 31 -20.92 2.14 -14.62
C LYS A 31 -19.74 1.56 -15.40
N SER A 32 -20.03 1.09 -16.60
CA SER A 32 -19.00 0.76 -17.60
C SER A 32 -18.38 2.02 -18.22
N VAL A 33 -17.20 1.90 -18.79
CA VAL A 33 -16.57 3.02 -19.52
C VAL A 33 -17.45 3.42 -20.72
N GLY A 34 -18.11 2.45 -21.35
CA GLY A 34 -19.03 2.69 -22.45
C GLY A 34 -20.23 3.53 -22.05
N GLU A 35 -20.83 3.28 -20.89
CA GLU A 35 -21.94 4.09 -20.37
C GLU A 35 -21.50 5.53 -20.10
N VAL A 36 -20.37 5.74 -19.46
CA VAL A 36 -19.83 7.08 -19.20
C VAL A 36 -19.56 7.84 -20.50
N ILE A 37 -18.99 7.17 -21.52
CA ILE A 37 -18.77 7.79 -22.83
C ILE A 37 -20.11 8.20 -23.48
N SER A 38 -21.11 7.34 -23.46
CA SER A 38 -22.41 7.60 -24.07
C SER A 38 -23.17 8.73 -23.39
N GLU A 39 -23.05 8.85 -22.06
CA GLU A 39 -23.71 9.88 -21.29
C GLU A 39 -23.05 11.26 -21.44
N ARG A 40 -21.71 11.32 -21.50
CA ARG A 40 -20.97 12.59 -21.56
C ARG A 40 -20.70 13.10 -22.98
N TRP A 41 -20.54 12.17 -23.92
CA TRP A 41 -20.18 12.47 -25.31
C TRP A 41 -20.96 11.56 -26.25
N GLU A 42 -22.24 11.86 -26.48
CA GLU A 42 -23.18 11.05 -27.28
C GLU A 42 -22.61 10.75 -28.68
N GLU A 43 -21.94 11.72 -29.30
CA GLU A 43 -21.28 11.59 -30.62
C GLU A 43 -20.17 10.53 -30.62
N LEU A 44 -19.58 10.22 -29.47
CA LEU A 44 -18.53 9.22 -29.30
C LEU A 44 -19.05 7.85 -28.84
N SER A 45 -20.37 7.68 -28.73
CA SER A 45 -21.00 6.42 -28.29
C SER A 45 -20.59 5.20 -29.11
N HIS A 46 -20.24 5.39 -30.38
CA HIS A 46 -19.71 4.33 -31.23
C HIS A 46 -18.37 3.72 -30.72
N LEU A 47 -17.63 4.45 -29.88
CA LEU A 47 -16.37 4.00 -29.29
C LEU A 47 -16.58 3.02 -28.12
N THR A 48 -17.81 2.82 -27.65
CA THR A 48 -18.12 1.78 -26.64
C THR A 48 -17.71 0.39 -27.12
N LYS A 49 -17.73 0.16 -28.45
CA LYS A 49 -17.28 -1.09 -29.08
C LYS A 49 -15.80 -1.39 -28.88
N VAL A 50 -15.00 -0.40 -28.50
CA VAL A 50 -13.55 -0.57 -28.24
C VAL A 50 -13.28 -1.01 -26.80
N GLU A 51 -14.30 -0.91 -25.91
CA GLU A 51 -14.18 -1.40 -24.55
C GLU A 51 -13.93 -2.92 -24.54
N GLY A 52 -12.93 -3.34 -23.74
CA GLY A 52 -12.52 -4.74 -23.68
C GLY A 52 -11.58 -5.21 -24.81
N MET A 53 -11.32 -4.40 -25.84
CA MET A 53 -10.35 -4.75 -26.86
C MET A 53 -8.91 -4.73 -26.34
N ILE A 54 -8.10 -5.68 -26.78
CA ILE A 54 -6.67 -5.73 -26.44
C ILE A 54 -5.96 -4.57 -27.13
N ARG A 55 -5.46 -3.64 -26.34
CA ARG A 55 -4.73 -2.45 -26.83
C ARG A 55 -3.28 -2.77 -27.15
N GLN A 56 -2.61 -3.49 -26.28
CA GLN A 56 -1.20 -3.85 -26.40
C GLN A 56 -0.84 -5.01 -25.49
N LEU A 57 0.19 -5.74 -25.88
CA LEU A 57 0.85 -6.69 -25.00
C LEU A 57 1.90 -5.94 -24.18
N THR A 58 1.88 -6.10 -22.87
CA THR A 58 2.87 -5.54 -21.96
C THR A 58 3.46 -6.65 -21.11
N VAL A 59 4.71 -6.47 -20.73
CA VAL A 59 5.39 -7.37 -19.80
C VAL A 59 5.15 -6.87 -18.37
N HIS A 60 4.82 -7.76 -17.47
CA HIS A 60 4.75 -7.43 -16.04
C HIS A 60 6.17 -7.12 -15.55
N ALA A 61 6.37 -5.92 -15.01
CA ALA A 61 7.70 -5.42 -14.67
C ALA A 61 8.42 -6.24 -13.57
N ALA A 62 7.67 -6.97 -12.75
CA ALA A 62 8.18 -7.67 -11.57
C ALA A 62 7.79 -9.16 -11.52
N GLY A 63 6.96 -9.66 -12.45
CA GLY A 63 6.47 -11.04 -12.45
C GLY A 63 7.48 -11.99 -13.09
N VAL A 64 7.84 -13.04 -12.37
CA VAL A 64 8.66 -14.15 -12.85
C VAL A 64 7.85 -15.43 -12.77
N ILE A 65 7.81 -16.18 -13.86
CA ILE A 65 7.15 -17.49 -13.89
C ILE A 65 8.17 -18.58 -13.60
N VAL A 66 7.81 -19.48 -12.70
CA VAL A 66 8.60 -20.65 -12.32
C VAL A 66 7.82 -21.91 -12.67
N ALA A 67 8.50 -22.84 -13.33
CA ALA A 67 7.99 -24.18 -13.67
C ALA A 67 8.96 -25.23 -13.15
N SER A 68 8.47 -26.47 -13.00
CA SER A 68 9.30 -27.63 -12.64
C SER A 68 10.17 -28.11 -13.82
N ASP A 69 9.70 -27.84 -15.03
CA ASP A 69 10.35 -28.25 -16.28
C ASP A 69 10.53 -27.02 -17.22
N SER A 70 11.07 -27.28 -18.45
CA SER A 70 11.19 -26.23 -19.47
C SER A 70 9.85 -25.59 -19.80
N LEU A 71 9.82 -24.25 -19.86
CA LEU A 71 8.64 -23.48 -20.25
C LEU A 71 8.19 -23.75 -21.71
N ASP A 72 9.07 -24.28 -22.55
CA ASP A 72 8.75 -24.60 -23.95
C ASP A 72 7.60 -25.63 -24.09
N GLY A 73 7.38 -26.46 -23.07
CA GLY A 73 6.25 -27.39 -23.00
C GLY A 73 4.91 -26.73 -22.64
N TYR A 74 4.92 -25.52 -22.15
CA TYR A 74 3.72 -24.80 -21.68
C TYR A 74 3.33 -23.64 -22.60
N THR A 75 4.31 -22.93 -23.15
CA THR A 75 4.08 -21.71 -23.93
C THR A 75 5.23 -21.39 -24.86
N THR A 76 4.96 -20.57 -25.87
CA THR A 76 6.02 -19.95 -26.66
C THR A 76 6.67 -18.82 -25.86
N LEU A 77 7.99 -18.68 -26.01
CA LEU A 77 8.73 -17.56 -25.46
C LEU A 77 8.83 -16.44 -26.49
N GLY A 78 8.43 -15.26 -26.10
CA GLY A 78 8.62 -14.04 -26.88
C GLY A 78 10.03 -13.47 -26.75
N ARG A 79 10.25 -12.31 -27.36
CA ARG A 79 11.54 -11.62 -27.32
C ARG A 79 11.91 -11.26 -25.87
N GLY A 80 13.11 -11.65 -25.45
CA GLY A 80 13.60 -11.42 -24.09
C GLY A 80 13.19 -12.48 -23.07
N GLY A 81 12.68 -13.64 -23.52
CA GLY A 81 12.31 -14.75 -22.64
C GLY A 81 10.95 -14.59 -21.94
N ASN A 82 10.12 -13.67 -22.40
CA ASN A 82 8.79 -13.47 -21.81
C ASN A 82 7.83 -14.57 -22.28
N ILE A 83 7.02 -15.12 -21.38
CA ILE A 83 5.96 -16.05 -21.72
C ILE A 83 4.84 -15.32 -22.49
N MET A 84 4.19 -16.02 -23.42
CA MET A 84 3.08 -15.50 -24.23
C MET A 84 1.71 -15.88 -23.64
N LEU A 85 1.64 -16.01 -22.31
CA LEU A 85 0.42 -16.29 -21.55
C LEU A 85 0.13 -15.10 -20.63
N ASP A 86 -1.14 -14.85 -20.37
CA ASP A 86 -1.51 -13.98 -19.27
C ASP A 86 -1.39 -14.71 -17.91
N HIS A 87 -1.62 -13.99 -16.80
CA HIS A 87 -1.44 -14.59 -15.48
C HIS A 87 -2.49 -15.67 -15.16
N ARG A 88 -3.70 -15.59 -15.74
CA ARG A 88 -4.79 -16.54 -15.52
C ARG A 88 -4.50 -17.84 -16.25
N ASP A 89 -4.02 -17.73 -17.48
CA ASP A 89 -3.62 -18.89 -18.27
C ASP A 89 -2.42 -19.59 -17.65
N ALA A 90 -1.43 -18.84 -17.14
CA ALA A 90 -0.29 -19.39 -16.44
C ALA A 90 -0.71 -20.14 -15.15
N GLU A 91 -1.63 -19.56 -14.38
CA GLU A 91 -2.18 -20.17 -13.16
C GLU A 91 -3.00 -21.44 -13.49
N TYR A 92 -3.81 -21.40 -14.56
CA TYR A 92 -4.57 -22.56 -15.04
C TYR A 92 -3.66 -23.73 -15.44
N LEU A 93 -2.52 -23.46 -16.03
CA LEU A 93 -1.51 -24.46 -16.39
C LEU A 93 -0.66 -24.93 -15.19
N GLY A 94 -0.94 -24.46 -13.98
CA GLY A 94 -0.20 -24.82 -12.77
C GLY A 94 1.18 -24.16 -12.66
N LEU A 95 1.46 -23.12 -13.44
CA LEU A 95 2.69 -22.36 -13.35
C LEU A 95 2.64 -21.40 -12.16
N MET A 96 3.76 -21.30 -11.43
CA MET A 96 3.85 -20.41 -10.28
C MET A 96 4.39 -19.03 -10.69
N LYS A 97 3.62 -17.99 -10.43
CA LYS A 97 4.06 -16.59 -10.60
C LYS A 97 4.65 -16.08 -9.29
N ILE A 98 5.88 -15.59 -9.35
CA ILE A 98 6.54 -14.89 -8.25
C ILE A 98 6.68 -13.43 -8.64
N ASP A 99 6.18 -12.51 -7.82
CA ASP A 99 6.35 -11.08 -8.00
C ASP A 99 7.55 -10.58 -7.18
N VAL A 100 8.61 -10.16 -7.87
CA VAL A 100 9.81 -9.60 -7.25
C VAL A 100 9.69 -8.08 -7.26
N LEU A 101 9.08 -7.53 -6.23
CA LEU A 101 8.88 -6.09 -6.08
C LEU A 101 10.04 -5.49 -5.28
N SER A 102 10.81 -4.61 -5.91
CA SER A 102 11.86 -3.86 -5.22
C SER A 102 11.24 -2.69 -4.45
N LEU A 103 11.72 -2.48 -3.22
CA LEU A 103 11.35 -1.35 -2.40
C LEU A 103 12.56 -0.42 -2.23
N LYS A 104 12.45 0.81 -2.75
CA LYS A 104 13.48 1.84 -2.59
C LYS A 104 13.84 2.08 -1.12
N THR A 105 12.86 1.96 -0.24
CA THR A 105 13.02 2.08 1.22
C THR A 105 14.07 1.12 1.77
N LEU A 106 14.16 -0.11 1.26
CA LEU A 106 15.19 -1.06 1.69
C LEU A 106 16.59 -0.57 1.35
N THR A 107 16.77 0.07 0.18
CA THR A 107 18.02 0.71 -0.19
C THR A 107 18.35 1.89 0.74
N ILE A 108 17.36 2.71 1.07
CA ILE A 108 17.51 3.84 2.00
C ILE A 108 17.96 3.33 3.38
N ILE A 109 17.25 2.34 3.92
CA ILE A 109 17.62 1.72 5.23
C ILE A 109 19.04 1.16 5.17
N ASN A 110 19.36 0.38 4.13
CA ASN A 110 20.70 -0.21 3.98
C ASN A 110 21.81 0.85 3.89
N ASN A 111 21.59 1.94 3.15
CA ASN A 111 22.54 3.04 3.07
C ASN A 111 22.72 3.74 4.42
N CYS A 112 21.64 3.96 5.14
CA CYS A 112 21.67 4.53 6.49
C CYS A 112 22.44 3.61 7.46
N LEU A 113 22.16 2.30 7.44
CA LEU A 113 22.88 1.31 8.27
C LEU A 113 24.39 1.31 7.99
N LYS A 114 24.77 1.33 6.73
CA LYS A 114 26.20 1.42 6.35
C LYS A 114 26.84 2.70 6.86
N ALA A 115 26.14 3.83 6.79
CA ALA A 115 26.66 5.11 7.25
C ALA A 115 26.88 5.14 8.78
N ILE A 116 26.04 4.45 9.55
CA ILE A 116 26.19 4.34 11.01
C ILE A 116 27.04 3.12 11.45
N GLY A 117 27.59 2.35 10.50
CA GLY A 117 28.42 1.18 10.79
C GLY A 117 27.63 0.00 11.41
N LYS A 118 26.37 -0.17 11.00
CA LYS A 118 25.48 -1.23 11.46
C LYS A 118 25.02 -2.09 10.29
N ASP A 119 24.42 -3.24 10.60
CA ASP A 119 23.90 -4.22 9.66
C ASP A 119 22.40 -4.53 9.89
N SER A 120 21.88 -5.45 9.11
CA SER A 120 20.49 -5.87 9.24
C SER A 120 20.21 -6.64 10.54
N GLU A 121 21.18 -7.37 11.10
CA GLU A 121 20.99 -8.09 12.36
C GLU A 121 20.78 -7.12 13.51
N TRP A 122 21.58 -6.05 13.55
CA TRP A 122 21.36 -4.97 14.50
C TRP A 122 19.98 -4.33 14.32
N LEU A 123 19.55 -4.06 13.07
CA LEU A 123 18.23 -3.48 12.81
C LEU A 123 17.10 -4.37 13.36
N TYR A 124 17.19 -5.69 13.15
CA TYR A 124 16.20 -6.65 13.63
C TYR A 124 16.21 -6.82 15.16
N SER A 125 17.32 -6.46 15.82
CA SER A 125 17.42 -6.49 17.28
C SER A 125 16.85 -5.24 17.97
N LEU A 126 16.39 -4.24 17.21
CA LEU A 126 15.86 -3.01 17.78
C LEU A 126 14.61 -3.26 18.61
N PRO A 127 14.47 -2.59 19.77
CA PRO A 127 13.27 -2.69 20.59
C PRO A 127 12.07 -2.08 19.86
N LEU A 128 10.91 -2.73 19.95
CA LEU A 128 9.66 -2.24 19.38
C LEU A 128 8.83 -1.40 20.37
N ASP A 129 9.45 -0.91 21.41
CA ASP A 129 8.85 -0.09 22.47
C ASP A 129 9.60 1.25 22.71
N ASP A 130 10.40 1.69 21.75
CA ASP A 130 11.14 2.95 21.83
C ASP A 130 10.19 4.15 21.88
N LYS A 131 10.15 4.82 23.03
CA LYS A 131 9.24 5.92 23.30
C LYS A 131 9.47 7.14 22.41
N ALA A 132 10.72 7.42 22.04
CA ALA A 132 11.05 8.56 21.20
C ALA A 132 10.53 8.34 19.77
N THR A 133 10.63 7.13 19.27
CA THR A 133 10.06 6.73 17.97
C THR A 133 8.54 6.89 17.95
N TYR A 134 7.81 6.41 18.96
CA TYR A 134 6.35 6.60 19.02
C TYR A 134 5.95 8.06 19.19
N GLN A 135 6.68 8.83 19.98
CA GLN A 135 6.45 10.27 20.07
C GLN A 135 6.60 10.95 18.72
N ALA A 136 7.58 10.55 17.93
CA ALA A 136 7.78 11.06 16.58
C ALA A 136 6.59 10.74 15.66
N PHE A 137 5.99 9.55 15.71
CA PHE A 137 4.75 9.22 15.00
C PHE A 137 3.55 10.09 15.40
N SER A 138 3.59 10.71 16.56
CA SER A 138 2.51 11.59 17.06
C SER A 138 2.71 13.06 16.71
N THR A 139 3.95 13.52 16.57
CA THR A 139 4.28 14.95 16.54
C THR A 139 5.12 15.39 15.37
N SER A 140 5.96 14.49 14.82
CA SER A 140 6.99 14.87 13.86
C SER A 140 6.48 14.93 12.42
N ALA A 141 7.34 15.36 11.55
CA ALA A 141 7.23 15.29 10.11
C ALA A 141 7.54 13.86 9.63
N PHE A 142 6.89 13.45 8.55
CA PHE A 142 6.87 12.05 8.10
C PHE A 142 7.64 11.81 6.81
N GLN A 143 8.42 12.79 6.33
CA GLN A 143 9.17 12.62 5.08
C GLN A 143 10.19 11.48 5.19
N GLY A 144 10.20 10.57 4.23
CA GLY A 144 11.02 9.39 4.22
C GLY A 144 10.50 8.21 5.06
N ILE A 145 9.34 8.35 5.71
CA ILE A 145 8.78 7.28 6.55
C ILE A 145 7.84 6.41 5.72
N PHE A 146 8.34 5.25 5.33
CA PHE A 146 7.63 4.31 4.46
C PHE A 146 6.20 4.03 4.95
N GLN A 147 5.23 4.13 4.07
CA GLN A 147 3.77 3.97 4.30
C GLN A 147 3.11 5.04 5.19
N PHE A 148 3.87 5.94 5.82
CA PHE A 148 3.32 6.94 6.72
C PHE A 148 3.41 8.38 6.19
N GLU A 149 3.98 8.61 5.00
CA GLU A 149 4.11 9.94 4.39
C GLU A 149 2.77 10.53 3.89
N GLY A 150 1.75 9.71 3.71
CA GLY A 150 0.44 10.16 3.21
C GLY A 150 -0.27 11.06 4.22
N VAL A 151 -0.90 12.14 3.73
CA VAL A 151 -1.61 13.13 4.56
C VAL A 151 -2.65 12.47 5.47
N THR A 152 -3.36 11.48 4.96
CA THR A 152 -4.35 10.69 5.73
C THR A 152 -3.70 9.94 6.87
N THR A 153 -2.63 9.17 6.57
CA THR A 153 -1.92 8.38 7.58
C THR A 153 -1.31 9.27 8.67
N MET A 154 -0.71 10.39 8.28
CA MET A 154 -0.21 11.39 9.23
C MET A 154 -1.30 11.91 10.15
N ARG A 155 -2.50 12.21 9.61
CA ARG A 155 -3.64 12.66 10.40
C ARG A 155 -4.06 11.59 11.41
N VAL A 156 -4.23 10.35 10.97
CA VAL A 156 -4.61 9.24 11.84
C VAL A 156 -3.55 9.01 12.93
N CYS A 157 -2.26 9.01 12.59
CA CYS A 157 -1.17 8.92 13.58
C CYS A 157 -1.27 9.99 14.66
N ARG A 158 -1.50 11.25 14.28
CA ARG A 158 -1.59 12.37 15.23
C ARG A 158 -2.81 12.29 16.13
N GLN A 159 -3.91 11.72 15.65
CA GLN A 159 -5.13 11.52 16.42
C GLN A 159 -5.04 10.30 17.35
N VAL A 160 -4.55 9.18 16.83
CA VAL A 160 -4.39 7.93 17.61
C VAL A 160 -3.28 8.05 18.65
N LYS A 161 -2.19 8.76 18.33
CA LYS A 161 -0.98 8.89 19.14
C LYS A 161 -0.44 7.52 19.55
N PRO A 162 0.02 6.70 18.59
CA PRO A 162 0.40 5.32 18.85
C PRO A 162 1.50 5.22 19.90
N THR A 163 1.40 4.22 20.75
CA THR A 163 2.36 3.91 21.83
C THR A 163 2.87 2.47 21.72
N ARG A 164 2.28 1.68 20.83
CA ARG A 164 2.56 0.25 20.66
C ARG A 164 2.63 -0.11 19.18
N PHE A 165 3.43 -1.11 18.86
CA PHE A 165 3.67 -1.51 17.48
C PHE A 165 2.40 -1.93 16.73
N HIS A 166 1.48 -2.64 17.40
CA HIS A 166 0.24 -3.05 16.76
C HIS A 166 -0.67 -1.87 16.36
N GLU A 167 -0.64 -0.75 17.08
CA GLU A 167 -1.40 0.44 16.70
C GLU A 167 -0.90 1.03 15.37
N LEU A 168 0.40 0.92 15.06
CA LEU A 168 0.94 1.30 13.76
C LEU A 168 0.46 0.35 12.64
N ILE A 169 0.31 -0.96 12.93
CA ILE A 169 -0.26 -1.95 12.00
C ILE A 169 -1.70 -1.59 11.69
N ASP A 170 -2.48 -1.24 12.72
CA ASP A 170 -3.88 -0.85 12.58
C ASP A 170 -4.02 0.47 11.80
N ILE A 171 -3.15 1.46 12.06
CA ILE A 171 -3.13 2.74 11.34
C ILE A 171 -2.90 2.54 9.84
N ASN A 172 -2.01 1.63 9.44
CA ASN A 172 -1.81 1.29 8.03
C ASN A 172 -3.08 0.71 7.38
N ALA A 173 -3.83 -0.10 8.11
CA ALA A 173 -5.12 -0.63 7.63
C ALA A 173 -6.20 0.46 7.55
N LEU A 174 -6.27 1.34 8.55
CA LEU A 174 -7.28 2.40 8.71
C LEU A 174 -7.10 3.58 7.74
N SER A 175 -5.89 3.83 7.27
CA SER A 175 -5.57 5.00 6.43
C SER A 175 -5.95 4.83 4.95
N ARG A 176 -6.85 3.90 4.64
CA ARG A 176 -7.32 3.59 3.29
C ARG A 176 -8.76 4.11 3.07
N PRO A 177 -9.17 4.35 1.81
CA PRO A 177 -10.51 4.89 1.52
C PRO A 177 -11.65 4.11 2.15
N GLY A 178 -11.64 2.76 2.07
CA GLY A 178 -12.71 1.91 2.60
C GLY A 178 -12.99 2.12 4.09
N PRO A 179 -12.02 1.90 5.01
CA PRO A 179 -12.20 2.13 6.44
C PRO A 179 -12.57 3.56 6.80
N MET A 180 -12.12 4.54 6.01
CA MET A 180 -12.48 5.95 6.22
C MET A 180 -13.94 6.23 5.86
N GLN A 181 -14.42 5.67 4.76
CA GLN A 181 -15.80 5.85 4.30
C GLN A 181 -16.81 5.10 5.16
N SER A 182 -16.44 3.91 5.66
CA SER A 182 -17.29 3.12 6.57
C SER A 182 -17.39 3.68 8.00
N GLY A 183 -16.57 4.68 8.35
CA GLY A 183 -16.48 5.21 9.72
C GLY A 183 -15.62 4.39 10.68
N ALA A 184 -15.04 3.26 10.26
CA ALA A 184 -14.17 2.42 11.12
C ALA A 184 -12.94 3.18 11.64
N THR A 185 -12.39 4.10 10.83
CA THR A 185 -11.27 4.95 11.25
C THR A 185 -11.64 5.89 12.39
N ASP A 186 -12.78 6.54 12.31
CA ASP A 186 -13.26 7.45 13.35
C ASP A 186 -13.66 6.68 14.62
N ALA A 187 -14.29 5.52 14.48
CA ALA A 187 -14.61 4.63 15.60
C ALA A 187 -13.34 4.18 16.34
N TYR A 188 -12.29 3.78 15.62
CA TYR A 188 -11.00 3.41 16.19
C TYR A 188 -10.33 4.57 16.94
N ILE A 189 -10.33 5.78 16.35
CA ILE A 189 -9.74 6.98 16.95
C ILE A 189 -10.46 7.33 18.26
N ASN A 190 -11.79 7.26 18.26
CA ASN A 190 -12.62 7.58 19.43
C ASN A 190 -12.67 6.48 20.48
N GLY A 191 -12.06 5.31 20.20
CA GLY A 191 -12.08 4.16 21.11
C GLY A 191 -13.47 3.54 21.26
N TRP A 192 -14.33 3.70 20.23
CA TRP A 192 -15.66 3.12 20.24
C TRP A 192 -15.60 1.63 19.87
N SER A 193 -16.15 0.79 20.72
CA SER A 193 -16.28 -0.64 20.47
C SER A 193 -17.68 -1.13 20.87
N ASP A 194 -18.25 -2.00 20.07
CA ASP A 194 -19.50 -2.70 20.37
C ASP A 194 -19.17 -4.14 20.79
N ASP A 195 -19.52 -4.48 22.02
CA ASP A 195 -19.40 -5.85 22.54
C ASP A 195 -20.63 -6.67 22.15
N ILE A 196 -20.82 -6.91 20.84
CA ILE A 196 -22.00 -7.62 20.32
C ILE A 196 -21.96 -9.12 20.58
N HIS A 197 -20.77 -9.72 20.62
CA HIS A 197 -20.58 -11.16 20.81
C HIS A 197 -19.18 -11.46 21.34
N PRO A 198 -19.01 -12.41 22.32
CA PRO A 198 -17.72 -12.71 22.91
C PRO A 198 -16.61 -13.04 21.90
N VAL A 199 -16.91 -13.84 20.88
CA VAL A 199 -15.95 -14.18 19.81
C VAL A 199 -15.54 -12.94 19.00
N VAL A 200 -16.48 -12.04 18.69
CA VAL A 200 -16.16 -10.78 17.98
C VAL A 200 -15.26 -9.93 18.84
N THR A 201 -15.64 -9.74 20.11
CA THR A 201 -14.84 -8.96 21.08
C THR A 201 -13.42 -9.53 21.23
N GLU A 202 -13.26 -10.85 21.36
CA GLU A 202 -11.96 -11.51 21.45
C GLU A 202 -11.07 -11.18 20.25
N HIS A 203 -11.59 -11.32 19.04
CA HIS A 203 -10.80 -11.11 17.82
C HIS A 203 -10.61 -9.63 17.42
N THR A 204 -11.40 -8.72 18.00
CA THR A 204 -11.29 -7.28 17.74
C THR A 204 -10.72 -6.46 18.90
N ALA A 205 -10.49 -7.07 20.06
CA ALA A 205 -9.96 -6.38 21.24
C ALA A 205 -8.68 -5.59 20.95
N ARG A 206 -7.76 -6.19 20.19
CA ARG A 206 -6.50 -5.54 19.79
C ARG A 206 -6.71 -4.33 18.89
N SER A 207 -7.70 -4.35 18.02
CA SER A 207 -8.08 -3.28 17.09
C SER A 207 -9.21 -2.40 17.61
N ARG A 208 -9.33 -2.26 18.94
CA ARG A 208 -10.32 -1.40 19.62
C ARG A 208 -11.74 -1.65 19.15
N GLY A 209 -12.12 -2.94 19.00
CA GLY A 209 -13.45 -3.35 18.56
C GLY A 209 -13.70 -3.28 17.05
N GLN A 210 -12.72 -2.87 16.24
CA GLN A 210 -12.88 -2.74 14.79
C GLN A 210 -12.40 -3.99 14.04
N ILE A 211 -13.17 -4.41 13.05
CA ILE A 211 -12.75 -5.47 12.10
C ILE A 211 -11.95 -4.81 10.99
N LEU A 212 -10.63 -4.93 11.02
CA LEU A 212 -9.69 -4.29 10.09
C LEU A 212 -9.03 -5.28 9.13
N PHE A 213 -8.90 -6.55 9.55
CA PHE A 213 -8.11 -7.55 8.87
C PHE A 213 -8.95 -8.74 8.42
N GLN A 214 -8.60 -9.28 7.24
CA GLN A 214 -9.23 -10.48 6.69
C GLN A 214 -9.17 -11.66 7.67
N GLU A 215 -8.07 -11.77 8.39
CA GLU A 215 -7.84 -12.82 9.38
C GLU A 215 -8.80 -12.73 10.58
N GLN A 216 -9.22 -11.53 10.97
CA GLN A 216 -10.26 -11.34 11.99
C GLN A 216 -11.61 -11.85 11.47
N ILE A 217 -11.99 -11.47 10.25
CA ILE A 217 -13.22 -11.94 9.61
C ILE A 217 -13.24 -13.45 9.55
N MET A 218 -12.15 -14.06 9.08
CA MET A 218 -12.05 -15.52 8.95
C MET A 218 -12.22 -16.23 10.29
N LYS A 219 -11.63 -15.71 11.36
CA LYS A 219 -11.76 -16.28 12.72
C LYS A 219 -13.17 -16.09 13.28
N ILE A 220 -13.75 -14.90 13.13
CA ILE A 220 -15.12 -14.63 13.58
C ILE A 220 -16.11 -15.55 12.89
N LEU A 221 -16.05 -15.67 11.55
CA LEU A 221 -16.96 -16.56 10.81
C LEU A 221 -16.79 -18.03 11.21
N ARG A 222 -15.56 -18.47 11.46
CA ARG A 222 -15.27 -19.82 11.89
C ARG A 222 -15.80 -20.11 13.29
N GLU A 223 -15.51 -19.25 14.25
CA GLU A 223 -15.70 -19.54 15.68
C GLU A 223 -17.10 -19.14 16.16
N ALA A 224 -17.68 -18.02 15.67
CA ALA A 224 -19.04 -17.64 15.98
C ALA A 224 -20.09 -18.44 15.18
N GLY A 225 -19.81 -18.70 13.90
CA GLY A 225 -20.74 -19.39 12.98
C GLY A 225 -20.43 -20.88 12.79
N ASN A 226 -19.43 -21.42 13.46
CA ASN A 226 -19.00 -22.83 13.35
C ASN A 226 -18.76 -23.28 11.89
N LEU A 227 -18.26 -22.36 11.03
CA LEU A 227 -17.94 -22.67 9.64
C LEU A 227 -16.61 -23.40 9.54
N ASP A 228 -16.44 -24.22 8.52
CA ASP A 228 -15.14 -24.83 8.21
C ASP A 228 -14.22 -23.86 7.45
N TRP A 229 -12.93 -24.23 7.29
CA TRP A 229 -11.96 -23.39 6.59
C TRP A 229 -12.22 -23.26 5.09
N GLY A 230 -12.91 -24.22 4.48
CA GLY A 230 -13.34 -24.15 3.07
C GLY A 230 -14.36 -23.05 2.87
N ASP A 231 -15.41 -23.03 3.68
CA ASP A 231 -16.44 -21.99 3.68
C ASP A 231 -15.87 -20.62 3.97
N VAL A 232 -15.07 -20.49 5.02
CA VAL A 232 -14.44 -19.22 5.42
C VAL A 232 -13.52 -18.66 4.32
N THR A 233 -12.75 -19.53 3.66
CA THR A 233 -11.88 -19.14 2.55
C THR A 233 -12.71 -18.74 1.34
N ALA A 234 -13.81 -19.43 1.06
CA ALA A 234 -14.73 -19.07 -0.01
C ALA A 234 -15.35 -17.68 0.26
N VAL A 235 -15.88 -17.43 1.46
CA VAL A 235 -16.46 -16.13 1.86
C VAL A 235 -15.45 -15.02 1.63
N ARG A 236 -14.20 -15.17 2.10
CA ARG A 236 -13.14 -14.17 1.90
C ARG A 236 -12.93 -13.83 0.42
N LYS A 237 -12.88 -14.85 -0.45
CA LYS A 237 -12.67 -14.66 -1.89
C LYS A 237 -13.88 -13.99 -2.56
N LEU A 238 -15.09 -14.42 -2.21
CA LEU A 238 -16.34 -13.95 -2.81
C LEU A 238 -16.65 -12.50 -2.45
N ILE A 239 -16.47 -12.12 -1.18
CA ILE A 239 -16.66 -10.72 -0.74
C ILE A 239 -15.68 -9.79 -1.47
N THR A 240 -14.40 -10.18 -1.57
CA THR A 240 -13.38 -9.35 -2.23
C THR A 240 -13.64 -9.17 -3.73
N LYS A 241 -14.21 -10.19 -4.40
CA LYS A 241 -14.47 -10.15 -5.84
C LYS A 241 -15.87 -9.68 -6.20
N ASN A 242 -16.76 -9.55 -5.22
CA ASN A 242 -18.21 -9.30 -5.43
C ASN A 242 -18.85 -10.29 -6.42
N GLU A 243 -18.47 -11.57 -6.30
CA GLU A 243 -18.91 -12.67 -7.19
C GLU A 243 -19.56 -13.77 -6.36
N GLY A 244 -20.30 -14.68 -7.00
CA GLY A 244 -20.79 -15.93 -6.40
C GLY A 244 -21.89 -15.76 -5.33
N ALA A 245 -22.84 -14.87 -5.55
CA ALA A 245 -23.93 -14.54 -4.61
C ALA A 245 -24.68 -15.79 -4.10
N GLU A 246 -24.91 -16.78 -4.96
CA GLU A 246 -25.64 -18.01 -4.62
C GLU A 246 -24.85 -18.88 -3.61
N LEU A 247 -23.54 -19.05 -3.84
CA LEU A 247 -22.67 -19.76 -2.91
C LEU A 247 -22.55 -19.02 -1.56
N LEU A 248 -22.44 -17.70 -1.63
CA LEU A 248 -22.35 -16.86 -0.44
C LEU A 248 -23.65 -16.97 0.41
N ALA A 249 -24.84 -17.01 -0.24
CA ALA A 249 -26.12 -17.21 0.42
C ALA A 249 -26.20 -18.56 1.14
N GLY A 250 -25.77 -19.64 0.49
CA GLY A 250 -25.73 -20.97 1.12
C GLY A 250 -24.76 -21.07 2.31
N ILE A 251 -23.62 -20.36 2.26
CA ILE A 251 -22.70 -20.31 3.40
C ILE A 251 -23.32 -19.47 4.53
N LYS A 252 -24.00 -18.36 4.20
CA LYS A 252 -24.72 -17.54 5.18
C LYS A 252 -25.78 -18.35 5.93
N GLU A 253 -26.56 -19.14 5.23
CA GLU A 253 -27.57 -20.00 5.88
C GLU A 253 -26.92 -20.96 6.91
N ARG A 254 -25.78 -21.56 6.57
CA ARG A 254 -25.04 -22.40 7.53
C ARG A 254 -24.51 -21.61 8.72
N PHE A 255 -24.01 -20.38 8.48
CA PHE A 255 -23.57 -19.50 9.54
C PHE A 255 -24.68 -19.18 10.54
N LEU A 256 -25.88 -18.85 10.04
CA LEU A 256 -27.03 -18.50 10.88
C LEU A 256 -27.56 -19.67 11.72
N GLN A 257 -27.30 -20.92 11.33
CA GLN A 257 -27.66 -22.10 12.14
C GLN A 257 -26.96 -22.15 13.50
N ALA A 258 -25.87 -21.41 13.67
CA ALA A 258 -25.19 -21.29 14.96
C ALA A 258 -25.90 -20.33 15.94
N PHE A 259 -26.93 -19.60 15.47
CA PHE A 259 -27.67 -18.60 16.25
C PHE A 259 -29.17 -18.91 16.33
N PRO A 260 -29.58 -20.13 16.78
CA PRO A 260 -31.01 -20.51 16.78
C PRO A 260 -31.85 -19.66 17.72
N ASP A 261 -31.25 -19.21 18.84
CA ASP A 261 -31.97 -18.44 19.88
C ASP A 261 -31.91 -16.90 19.60
N ASN A 262 -31.05 -16.44 18.72
CA ASN A 262 -30.92 -15.03 18.36
C ASN A 262 -30.46 -14.85 16.90
N PRO A 263 -31.32 -15.10 15.91
CA PRO A 263 -30.99 -14.97 14.49
C PRO A 263 -30.58 -13.54 14.10
N GLU A 264 -31.13 -12.51 14.76
CA GLU A 264 -30.79 -11.11 14.49
C GLU A 264 -29.33 -10.82 14.81
N LEU A 265 -28.78 -11.39 15.88
CA LEU A 265 -27.36 -11.28 16.21
C LEU A 265 -26.47 -11.95 15.14
N GLY A 266 -26.88 -13.12 14.65
CA GLY A 266 -26.18 -13.80 13.56
C GLY A 266 -26.14 -12.95 12.29
N GLU A 267 -27.28 -12.37 11.91
CA GLU A 267 -27.38 -11.45 10.76
C GLU A 267 -26.47 -10.22 10.93
N GLU A 268 -26.44 -9.63 12.12
CA GLU A 268 -25.62 -8.46 12.40
C GLU A 268 -24.12 -8.80 12.30
N ILE A 269 -23.67 -9.92 12.88
CA ILE A 269 -22.27 -10.35 12.77
C ILE A 269 -21.89 -10.61 11.32
N TRP A 270 -22.74 -11.31 10.57
CA TRP A 270 -22.52 -11.57 9.15
C TRP A 270 -22.40 -10.28 8.35
N HIS A 271 -23.33 -9.34 8.56
CA HIS A 271 -23.32 -8.04 7.90
C HIS A 271 -22.03 -7.26 8.18
N ARG A 272 -21.62 -7.16 9.44
CA ARG A 272 -20.35 -6.50 9.82
C ARG A 272 -19.12 -7.14 9.18
N CYS A 273 -19.09 -8.46 9.14
CA CYS A 273 -18.03 -9.20 8.44
C CYS A 273 -18.04 -8.91 6.93
N GLY A 274 -19.21 -8.79 6.33
CA GLY A 274 -19.39 -8.47 4.91
C GLY A 274 -18.90 -7.06 4.56
N GLU A 275 -19.36 -6.05 5.31
CA GLU A 275 -18.92 -4.67 5.11
C GLU A 275 -17.42 -4.52 5.29
N SER A 276 -16.88 -5.06 6.37
CA SER A 276 -15.43 -5.03 6.63
C SER A 276 -14.64 -5.87 5.61
N GLY A 277 -15.23 -6.93 5.06
CA GLY A 277 -14.62 -7.80 4.06
C GLY A 277 -14.30 -7.09 2.75
N ALA A 278 -15.09 -6.10 2.36
CA ALA A 278 -14.88 -5.30 1.16
C ALA A 278 -13.54 -4.51 1.21
N TYR A 279 -13.08 -4.16 2.40
CA TYR A 279 -11.83 -3.43 2.61
C TYR A 279 -10.84 -4.11 3.56
N GLY A 280 -11.15 -5.30 4.07
CA GLY A 280 -10.31 -6.06 4.99
C GLY A 280 -8.86 -6.20 4.47
N PHE A 281 -7.89 -5.91 5.32
CA PHE A 281 -6.49 -5.94 4.93
C PHE A 281 -5.82 -7.25 5.38
N ASN A 282 -4.73 -7.63 4.75
CA ASN A 282 -3.94 -8.78 5.21
C ASN A 282 -3.02 -8.33 6.36
N VAL A 283 -3.16 -8.96 7.53
CA VAL A 283 -2.38 -8.57 8.72
C VAL A 283 -0.89 -8.83 8.56
N ALA A 284 -0.49 -9.90 7.88
CA ALA A 284 0.92 -10.22 7.67
C ALA A 284 1.59 -9.15 6.78
N HIS A 285 0.90 -8.74 5.71
CA HIS A 285 1.37 -7.66 4.84
C HIS A 285 1.48 -6.34 5.60
N SER A 286 0.41 -5.94 6.33
CA SER A 286 0.42 -4.72 7.14
C SER A 286 1.56 -4.73 8.17
N THR A 287 1.79 -5.85 8.84
CA THR A 287 2.87 -6.02 9.81
C THR A 287 4.25 -5.83 9.17
N SER A 288 4.51 -6.51 8.03
CA SER A 288 5.80 -6.43 7.36
C SER A 288 6.13 -5.00 6.90
N TYR A 289 5.15 -4.29 6.37
CA TYR A 289 5.31 -2.91 5.94
C TYR A 289 5.44 -1.94 7.12
N THR A 290 4.76 -2.22 8.23
CA THR A 290 4.88 -1.44 9.47
C THR A 290 6.28 -1.55 10.08
N PHE A 291 6.93 -2.73 10.00
CA PHE A 291 8.34 -2.85 10.42
C PHE A 291 9.23 -1.87 9.67
N LEU A 292 9.08 -1.77 8.34
CA LEU A 292 9.87 -0.82 7.55
C LEU A 292 9.60 0.63 7.95
N GLY A 293 8.33 0.98 8.16
CA GLY A 293 7.94 2.32 8.63
C GLY A 293 8.53 2.63 10.01
N TYR A 294 8.46 1.68 10.93
CA TYR A 294 9.03 1.81 12.27
C TYR A 294 10.55 1.99 12.24
N TYR A 295 11.25 1.17 11.46
CA TYR A 295 12.70 1.28 11.30
C TYR A 295 13.11 2.62 10.67
N CYS A 296 12.36 3.10 9.66
CA CYS A 296 12.58 4.44 9.11
C CYS A 296 12.43 5.52 10.17
N MET A 297 11.38 5.47 11.00
CA MET A 297 11.17 6.46 12.05
C MET A 297 12.24 6.35 13.14
N TYR A 298 12.62 5.14 13.55
CA TYR A 298 13.69 4.92 14.52
C TYR A 298 15.01 5.50 14.04
N LEU A 299 15.42 5.19 12.79
CA LEU A 299 16.64 5.72 12.19
C LEU A 299 16.59 7.25 12.08
N LYS A 300 15.44 7.81 11.70
CA LYS A 300 15.26 9.25 11.62
C LYS A 300 15.41 9.96 12.97
N VAL A 301 14.91 9.35 14.04
CA VAL A 301 14.97 9.90 15.41
C VAL A 301 16.37 9.80 15.98
N HIS A 302 17.03 8.65 15.85
CA HIS A 302 18.30 8.36 16.50
C HIS A 302 19.52 8.65 15.64
N HIS A 303 19.37 8.66 14.30
CA HIS A 303 20.44 8.89 13.32
C HIS A 303 19.94 9.83 12.20
N PRO A 304 19.47 11.06 12.54
CA PRO A 304 18.82 11.93 11.58
C PRO A 304 19.71 12.29 10.38
N LEU A 305 20.97 12.62 10.60
CA LEU A 305 21.89 13.02 9.52
C LEU A 305 22.03 11.92 8.46
N GLU A 306 22.31 10.70 8.90
CA GLU A 306 22.50 9.55 8.03
C GLU A 306 21.18 9.12 7.35
N PHE A 307 20.06 9.25 8.07
CA PHE A 307 18.74 8.95 7.51
C PHE A 307 18.35 9.92 6.38
N TYR A 308 18.50 11.24 6.61
CA TYR A 308 18.22 12.24 5.57
C TYR A 308 19.19 12.12 4.39
N TRP A 309 20.48 11.87 4.67
CA TRP A 309 21.47 11.60 3.63
C TRP A 309 21.08 10.40 2.76
N ALA A 310 20.73 9.27 3.37
CA ALA A 310 20.37 8.04 2.65
C ALA A 310 19.12 8.24 1.76
N ASN A 311 18.15 9.02 2.23
CA ASN A 311 16.98 9.39 1.44
C ASN A 311 17.34 10.26 0.23
N LEU A 312 18.20 11.27 0.42
CA LEU A 312 18.61 12.16 -0.67
C LEU A 312 19.50 11.47 -1.71
N VAL A 313 20.30 10.49 -1.31
CA VAL A 313 21.04 9.65 -2.25
C VAL A 313 20.09 8.85 -3.15
N ALA A 314 18.98 8.37 -2.60
CA ALA A 314 17.98 7.60 -3.34
C ALA A 314 16.99 8.49 -4.14
N GLU A 315 16.73 9.70 -3.65
CA GLU A 315 15.79 10.67 -4.22
C GLU A 315 16.34 12.10 -4.08
N PRO A 316 17.28 12.52 -4.94
CA PRO A 316 17.99 13.77 -4.77
C PRO A 316 17.12 15.03 -4.89
N ASP A 317 16.02 14.96 -5.62
CA ASP A 317 15.12 16.09 -5.88
C ASP A 317 14.00 16.25 -4.83
N LYS A 318 14.07 15.55 -3.70
CA LYS A 318 13.04 15.58 -2.66
C LYS A 318 13.14 16.84 -1.80
N GLU A 319 12.67 17.97 -2.32
CA GLU A 319 12.72 19.27 -1.66
C GLU A 319 12.03 19.29 -0.30
N SER A 320 10.90 18.57 -0.14
CA SER A 320 10.17 18.45 1.12
C SER A 320 11.01 17.83 2.24
N LEU A 321 11.86 16.87 1.89
CA LEU A 321 12.78 16.21 2.82
C LEU A 321 13.87 17.18 3.30
N LEU A 322 14.45 17.97 2.38
CA LEU A 322 15.44 18.99 2.72
C LEU A 322 14.86 20.09 3.61
N ARG A 323 13.67 20.56 3.30
CA ARG A 323 12.96 21.56 4.13
C ARG A 323 12.74 21.04 5.55
N GLU A 324 12.29 19.80 5.69
CA GLU A 324 12.09 19.16 6.98
C GLU A 324 13.39 19.05 7.77
N TYR A 325 14.49 18.62 7.12
CA TYR A 325 15.80 18.52 7.74
C TYR A 325 16.31 19.88 8.27
N ILE A 326 16.17 20.94 7.44
CA ILE A 326 16.56 22.31 7.84
C ILE A 326 15.70 22.81 9.00
N GLN A 327 14.39 22.58 8.97
CA GLN A 327 13.46 22.97 10.05
C GLN A 327 13.77 22.24 11.36
N ALA A 328 14.30 21.02 11.29
CA ALA A 328 14.78 20.26 12.45
C ALA A 328 16.16 20.71 12.94
N GLY A 329 16.74 21.78 12.38
CA GLY A 329 18.07 22.31 12.76
C GLY A 329 19.22 21.69 12.01
N GLY A 330 18.97 20.88 10.99
CA GLY A 330 20.01 20.28 10.15
C GLY A 330 20.75 21.28 9.29
N VAL A 331 22.07 21.06 9.10
CA VAL A 331 22.95 21.92 8.31
C VAL A 331 23.08 21.41 6.89
N VAL A 332 22.83 22.28 5.92
CA VAL A 332 23.01 21.96 4.48
C VAL A 332 24.06 22.88 3.88
N TYR A 333 25.08 22.26 3.28
CA TYR A 333 26.13 22.97 2.54
C TYR A 333 25.84 22.97 1.05
N GLY A 334 25.95 24.11 0.41
CA GLY A 334 25.82 24.27 -1.04
C GLY A 334 26.93 23.54 -1.81
N VAL A 335 26.79 23.49 -3.14
CA VAL A 335 27.80 22.91 -4.02
C VAL A 335 29.14 23.61 -3.87
N ARG A 336 30.22 22.84 -3.77
CA ARG A 336 31.58 23.37 -3.66
C ARG A 336 32.56 22.46 -4.40
N TYR A 337 33.34 23.04 -5.32
CA TYR A 337 34.42 22.35 -6.01
C TYR A 337 35.45 21.75 -5.03
N GLY A 338 35.90 20.56 -5.30
CA GLY A 338 36.80 19.80 -4.44
C GLY A 338 36.18 19.25 -3.13
N ARG A 339 34.87 19.41 -2.94
CA ARG A 339 34.12 18.85 -1.79
C ARG A 339 32.83 18.14 -2.17
N SER A 340 32.06 18.72 -3.12
CA SER A 340 30.84 18.08 -3.65
C SER A 340 31.20 16.85 -4.48
N LYS A 341 30.28 15.93 -4.59
CA LYS A 341 30.36 14.69 -5.37
C LYS A 341 29.20 14.62 -6.36
N GLY A 342 29.17 13.57 -7.19
CA GLY A 342 28.03 13.26 -8.05
C GLY A 342 26.78 12.76 -7.30
N THR A 343 26.85 12.69 -5.98
CA THR A 343 25.75 12.35 -5.09
C THR A 343 25.84 13.15 -3.81
N TRP A 344 24.75 13.25 -3.06
CA TRP A 344 24.74 13.85 -1.73
C TRP A 344 25.74 13.16 -0.80
N THR A 345 26.43 13.93 0.02
CA THR A 345 27.43 13.42 0.98
C THR A 345 27.25 14.04 2.35
N ILE A 346 27.75 13.35 3.38
CA ILE A 346 27.88 13.90 4.73
C ILE A 346 29.24 14.63 4.80
N ASP A 347 29.22 15.92 5.14
CA ASP A 347 30.41 16.76 5.29
C ASP A 347 30.30 17.62 6.55
N LYS A 348 31.25 17.54 7.45
CA LYS A 348 31.33 18.35 8.69
C LYS A 348 30.05 18.34 9.53
N GLY A 349 29.41 17.17 9.66
CA GLY A 349 28.19 17.02 10.44
C GLY A 349 26.92 17.59 9.80
N GLY A 350 26.94 17.86 8.49
CA GLY A 350 25.78 18.29 7.72
C GLY A 350 25.72 17.61 6.36
N LEU A 351 24.74 17.96 5.56
CA LEU A 351 24.52 17.46 4.21
C LEU A 351 25.20 18.36 3.19
N ARG A 352 26.00 17.79 2.30
CA ARG A 352 26.64 18.51 1.18
C ARG A 352 25.86 18.22 -0.11
N ALA A 353 25.43 19.29 -0.79
CA ALA A 353 24.75 19.17 -2.06
C ALA A 353 25.67 18.57 -3.14
N GLU A 354 25.10 17.70 -3.95
CA GLU A 354 25.75 17.09 -5.11
C GLU A 354 25.93 18.09 -6.26
N TYR A 355 26.87 17.84 -7.16
CA TYR A 355 27.10 18.71 -8.32
C TYR A 355 25.88 18.86 -9.21
N MET A 356 25.07 17.79 -9.36
CA MET A 356 23.87 17.79 -10.21
C MET A 356 22.73 18.69 -9.69
N THR A 357 22.80 19.20 -8.46
CA THR A 357 21.91 20.26 -7.98
C THR A 357 22.01 21.54 -8.85
N ILE A 358 23.13 21.73 -9.54
CA ILE A 358 23.32 22.78 -10.52
C ILE A 358 22.73 22.31 -11.87
N LYS A 359 21.67 22.95 -12.35
CA LYS A 359 20.87 22.53 -13.53
C LYS A 359 21.66 22.19 -14.80
N VAL A 360 22.84 22.79 -14.99
CA VAL A 360 23.67 22.57 -16.18
C VAL A 360 24.72 21.46 -16.02
N ILE A 361 24.83 20.87 -14.85
CA ILE A 361 25.78 19.79 -14.56
C ILE A 361 25.05 18.44 -14.61
N GLY A 362 25.31 17.68 -15.66
CA GLY A 362 24.84 16.30 -15.76
C GLY A 362 25.83 15.29 -15.17
N PRO A 363 25.45 13.99 -15.09
CA PRO A 363 26.29 12.94 -14.45
C PRO A 363 27.72 12.87 -14.97
N LYS A 364 27.91 12.90 -16.29
CA LYS A 364 29.25 12.86 -16.92
C LYS A 364 30.12 14.06 -16.57
N THR A 365 29.50 15.24 -16.35
CA THR A 365 30.24 16.45 -15.95
C THR A 365 30.56 16.40 -14.46
N ALA A 366 29.63 15.90 -13.65
CA ALA A 366 29.86 15.69 -12.22
C ALA A 366 31.04 14.75 -11.97
N GLU A 367 31.10 13.61 -12.68
CA GLU A 367 32.23 12.65 -12.62
C GLU A 367 33.56 13.32 -12.89
N LYS A 368 33.67 14.14 -13.95
CA LYS A 368 34.91 14.88 -14.28
C LYS A 368 35.28 15.95 -13.24
N LEU A 369 34.34 16.40 -12.43
CA LEU A 369 34.62 17.38 -11.36
C LEU A 369 35.07 16.72 -10.06
N GLU A 370 34.94 15.40 -9.98
CA GLU A 370 35.41 14.61 -8.83
C GLU A 370 36.87 14.19 -8.95
N ASP A 371 37.40 14.05 -10.21
CA ASP A 371 38.77 13.80 -10.54
C ASP A 371 39.65 15.07 -10.33
#